data_1143d12e72a9fcba21b45eba227c73e4
#
_entry.id   1143d12e72a9fcba21b45eba227c73e4
#
_cell.length_a   1.000
_cell.length_b   1.000
_cell.length_c   1.000
_cell.angle_alpha   90.00
_cell.angle_beta   90.00
_cell.angle_gamma   90.00
#
_symmetry.space_group_name_H-M   'P 1'
#
loop_
_entity.id
_entity.type
_entity.pdbx_description
1 polymer ?
#
loop_
_entity_poly.entity_id
_entity_poly.type
_entity_poly.pdbx_seq_one_letter_code
_entity_poly.pdbx_strand_id
1 'polypeptide(L)'
;KFEVIDLQGNSIYTLADNPTVNIPMGYDTTSPYPRQFGWRSDQPATVYWAEAQDKGDPKQNKTDFMDIIYQISYPFNSEKQEVAKTEKRFRNILWNDDAFALLIETSRETRKNRTFTFKPCSSESPVLLFNVSTDDNYNNPGNPLTIKNAYGKYIVYTNKAHNELLMLAQGASPKGDMPYLSRY
;
A
#
# COMPACT_ATOMS: atom_id res chain seq x y z
N LYS A 1 1.36 -21.27 -2.60
CA LYS A 1 2.77 -20.99 -2.37
C LYS A 1 3.18 -19.72 -3.12
N PHE A 2 3.93 -18.83 -2.47
CA PHE A 2 4.51 -17.62 -3.05
C PHE A 2 6.04 -17.71 -2.98
N GLU A 3 6.69 -17.56 -4.12
CA GLU A 3 8.13 -17.74 -4.24
C GLU A 3 8.77 -16.65 -5.08
N VAL A 4 10.01 -16.33 -4.76
CA VAL A 4 10.90 -15.62 -5.66
C VAL A 4 11.64 -16.67 -6.49
N ILE A 5 11.58 -16.53 -7.80
CA ILE A 5 12.25 -17.42 -8.75
C ILE A 5 13.24 -16.63 -9.60
N ASP A 6 14.28 -17.29 -10.09
CA ASP A 6 15.19 -16.73 -11.10
C ASP A 6 14.56 -16.77 -12.51
N LEU A 7 15.26 -16.22 -13.49
CA LEU A 7 14.80 -16.23 -14.89
C LEU A 7 14.80 -17.62 -15.53
N GLN A 8 15.42 -18.60 -14.90
CA GLN A 8 15.44 -20.00 -15.30
C GLN A 8 14.30 -20.81 -14.64
N GLY A 9 13.55 -20.19 -13.72
CA GLY A 9 12.44 -20.82 -13.00
C GLY A 9 12.84 -21.56 -11.72
N ASN A 10 14.09 -21.44 -11.27
CA ASN A 10 14.50 -22.04 -10.01
C ASN A 10 14.02 -21.20 -8.82
N SER A 11 13.52 -21.86 -7.78
CA SER A 11 13.11 -21.19 -6.54
C SER A 11 14.35 -20.67 -5.78
N ILE A 12 14.39 -19.36 -5.55
CA ILE A 12 15.41 -18.69 -4.76
C ILE A 12 14.97 -18.57 -3.30
N TYR A 13 13.71 -18.22 -3.09
CA TYR A 13 13.16 -17.96 -1.75
C TYR A 13 11.66 -18.22 -1.69
N THR A 14 11.21 -18.91 -0.65
CA THR A 14 9.77 -19.08 -0.39
C THR A 14 9.30 -18.01 0.57
N LEU A 15 8.46 -17.09 0.06
CA LEU A 15 7.86 -15.99 0.85
C LEU A 15 6.76 -16.49 1.78
N ALA A 16 5.90 -17.38 1.27
CA ALA A 16 4.82 -17.98 2.03
C ALA A 16 4.32 -19.28 1.38
N ASP A 17 3.85 -20.18 2.21
CA ASP A 17 3.11 -21.37 1.81
C ASP A 17 1.75 -21.39 2.52
N ASN A 18 0.82 -20.61 1.98
CA ASN A 18 -0.48 -20.41 2.60
C ASN A 18 -1.39 -21.60 2.31
N PRO A 19 -2.04 -22.20 3.34
CA PRO A 19 -3.08 -23.19 3.11
C PRO A 19 -4.33 -22.54 2.52
N THR A 20 -5.20 -23.37 1.94
CA THR A 20 -6.55 -22.92 1.58
C THR A 20 -7.35 -22.66 2.84
N VAL A 21 -7.96 -21.47 2.93
CA VAL A 21 -8.76 -21.05 4.09
C VAL A 21 -10.10 -20.48 3.65
N ASN A 22 -11.11 -20.70 4.48
CA ASN A 22 -12.38 -20.01 4.36
C ASN A 22 -12.27 -18.64 5.03
N ILE A 23 -12.39 -17.58 4.24
CA ILE A 23 -12.41 -16.21 4.78
C ILE A 23 -13.81 -15.96 5.34
N PRO A 24 -13.95 -15.50 6.61
CA PRO A 24 -15.23 -15.18 7.19
C PRO A 24 -16.01 -14.13 6.37
N MET A 25 -17.33 -14.25 6.31
CA MET A 25 -18.15 -13.21 5.68
C MET A 25 -18.23 -11.99 6.59
N GLY A 26 -17.91 -10.81 6.05
CA GLY A 26 -17.98 -9.56 6.80
C GLY A 26 -17.22 -8.41 6.15
N TYR A 27 -17.41 -7.22 6.71
CA TYR A 27 -16.63 -6.06 6.30
C TYR A 27 -15.20 -6.20 6.82
N ASP A 28 -14.26 -5.82 5.97
CA ASP A 28 -12.82 -5.79 6.28
C ASP A 28 -12.21 -7.15 6.69
N THR A 29 -12.92 -8.26 6.41
CA THR A 29 -12.36 -9.61 6.56
C THR A 29 -11.36 -9.92 5.46
N THR A 30 -10.34 -10.73 5.77
CA THR A 30 -9.27 -11.09 4.84
C THR A 30 -8.62 -12.42 5.24
N SER A 31 -7.69 -12.90 4.42
CA SER A 31 -6.84 -14.03 4.80
C SER A 31 -5.96 -13.70 6.02
N PRO A 32 -5.84 -14.59 7.01
CA PRO A 32 -4.93 -14.40 8.15
C PRO A 32 -3.44 -14.55 7.77
N TYR A 33 -3.17 -15.04 6.57
CA TYR A 33 -1.82 -15.33 6.08
C TYR A 33 -1.24 -14.17 5.27
N PRO A 34 0.09 -14.15 5.03
CA PRO A 34 0.75 -13.18 4.17
C PRO A 34 0.05 -13.02 2.83
N ARG A 35 -0.18 -11.78 2.38
CA ARG A 35 -0.94 -11.43 1.18
C ARG A 35 -0.46 -10.14 0.53
N GLN A 36 -0.97 -9.84 -0.67
CA GLN A 36 -0.67 -8.61 -1.41
C GLN A 36 0.84 -8.42 -1.63
N PHE A 37 1.51 -9.49 -2.06
CA PHE A 37 2.92 -9.45 -2.40
C PHE A 37 3.17 -8.51 -3.58
N GLY A 38 4.23 -7.72 -3.48
CA GLY A 38 4.65 -6.81 -4.52
C GLY A 38 6.14 -6.50 -4.43
N TRP A 39 6.72 -6.06 -5.57
CA TRP A 39 8.06 -5.53 -5.60
C TRP A 39 8.04 -4.03 -5.35
N ARG A 40 8.93 -3.54 -4.51
CA ARG A 40 9.16 -2.09 -4.38
C ARG A 40 9.59 -1.53 -5.74
N SER A 41 8.96 -0.42 -6.14
CA SER A 41 9.29 0.22 -7.41
C SER A 41 10.51 1.14 -7.31
N ASP A 42 10.85 1.58 -6.11
CA ASP A 42 11.94 2.51 -5.80
C ASP A 42 13.27 1.81 -5.47
N GLN A 43 13.21 0.51 -5.13
CA GLN A 43 14.40 -0.28 -4.76
C GLN A 43 14.54 -1.55 -5.62
N PRO A 44 15.77 -1.98 -5.92
CA PRO A 44 16.00 -3.25 -6.60
C PRO A 44 15.74 -4.43 -5.67
N ALA A 45 15.20 -5.52 -6.23
CA ALA A 45 15.10 -6.84 -5.61
C ALA A 45 14.56 -6.85 -4.16
N THR A 46 13.64 -5.95 -3.84
CA THR A 46 12.97 -5.86 -2.54
C THR A 46 11.50 -6.18 -2.68
N VAL A 47 11.04 -7.26 -2.05
CA VAL A 47 9.64 -7.68 -2.04
C VAL A 47 8.98 -7.23 -0.73
N TYR A 48 7.71 -6.82 -0.81
CA TYR A 48 6.89 -6.49 0.36
C TYR A 48 5.56 -7.25 0.35
N TRP A 49 4.93 -7.36 1.52
CA TRP A 49 3.61 -8.00 1.69
C TRP A 49 2.93 -7.49 2.96
N ALA A 50 1.66 -7.81 3.11
CA ALA A 50 0.87 -7.49 4.30
C ALA A 50 0.52 -8.75 5.11
N GLU A 51 0.51 -8.62 6.44
CA GLU A 51 0.07 -9.65 7.38
C GLU A 51 -1.02 -9.10 8.30
N ALA A 52 -2.15 -9.82 8.38
CA ALA A 52 -3.27 -9.45 9.23
C ALA A 52 -2.94 -9.71 10.72
N GLN A 53 -3.11 -8.69 11.57
CA GLN A 53 -2.86 -8.80 13.01
C GLN A 53 -4.09 -9.29 13.78
N ASP A 54 -5.28 -9.09 13.23
CA ASP A 54 -6.58 -9.50 13.74
C ASP A 54 -7.01 -10.90 13.25
N LYS A 55 -6.05 -11.72 12.81
CA LYS A 55 -6.31 -13.04 12.22
C LYS A 55 -7.30 -13.00 11.04
N GLY A 56 -7.42 -11.84 10.38
CA GLY A 56 -8.29 -11.63 9.24
C GLY A 56 -9.78 -11.41 9.58
N ASP A 57 -10.14 -11.31 10.84
CA ASP A 57 -11.51 -11.04 11.30
C ASP A 57 -11.54 -9.95 12.39
N PRO A 58 -11.77 -8.69 12.01
CA PRO A 58 -11.74 -7.55 12.94
C PRO A 58 -12.93 -7.55 13.92
N LYS A 59 -13.98 -8.34 13.70
CA LYS A 59 -15.10 -8.46 14.63
C LYS A 59 -14.74 -9.35 15.81
N GLN A 60 -14.01 -10.43 15.56
CA GLN A 60 -13.62 -11.39 16.59
C GLN A 60 -12.30 -11.02 17.27
N ASN A 61 -11.38 -10.37 16.54
CA ASN A 61 -10.06 -10.05 17.05
C ASN A 61 -9.79 -8.55 16.88
N LYS A 62 -10.00 -7.79 17.94
CA LYS A 62 -9.70 -6.35 17.93
C LYS A 62 -8.22 -6.11 18.17
N THR A 63 -7.61 -5.31 17.33
CA THR A 63 -6.21 -4.89 17.39
C THR A 63 -6.10 -3.41 17.08
N ASP A 64 -5.04 -2.76 17.55
CA ASP A 64 -4.77 -1.34 17.24
C ASP A 64 -4.47 -1.16 15.75
N PHE A 65 -3.78 -2.14 15.16
CA PHE A 65 -3.47 -2.17 13.74
C PHE A 65 -4.03 -3.44 13.12
N MET A 66 -4.81 -3.30 12.05
CA MET A 66 -5.34 -4.46 11.32
C MET A 66 -4.28 -5.17 10.52
N ASP A 67 -3.33 -4.42 9.95
CA ASP A 67 -2.27 -4.99 9.11
C ASP A 67 -0.90 -4.39 9.44
N ILE A 68 0.13 -5.24 9.34
CA ILE A 68 1.53 -4.80 9.28
C ILE A 68 2.09 -5.17 7.91
N ILE A 69 2.77 -4.22 7.29
CA ILE A 69 3.46 -4.40 6.03
C ILE A 69 4.91 -4.71 6.33
N TYR A 70 5.42 -5.79 5.74
CA TYR A 70 6.80 -6.22 5.84
C TYR A 70 7.49 -6.19 4.49
N GLN A 71 8.80 -6.17 4.51
CA GLN A 71 9.64 -6.34 3.33
C GLN A 71 10.84 -7.24 3.62
N ILE A 72 11.44 -7.75 2.55
CA ILE A 72 12.74 -8.42 2.55
C ILE A 72 13.44 -8.14 1.23
N SER A 73 14.75 -7.89 1.29
CA SER A 73 15.58 -7.62 0.12
C SER A 73 16.49 -8.79 -0.22
N TYR A 74 16.87 -8.91 -1.48
CA TYR A 74 17.93 -9.85 -1.88
C TYR A 74 19.19 -9.67 -1.01
N PRO A 75 19.86 -10.74 -0.56
CA PRO A 75 19.69 -12.16 -0.96
C PRO A 75 18.64 -12.94 -0.17
N PHE A 76 17.66 -12.31 0.51
CA PHE A 76 16.56 -12.91 1.27
C PHE A 76 17.03 -13.78 2.46
N ASN A 77 18.19 -13.48 3.03
CA ASN A 77 18.79 -14.20 4.16
C ASN A 77 18.73 -13.41 5.49
N SER A 78 18.13 -12.23 5.49
CA SER A 78 17.87 -11.42 6.67
C SER A 78 16.48 -11.71 7.25
N GLU A 79 16.20 -11.21 8.43
CA GLU A 79 14.84 -11.14 8.96
C GLU A 79 14.01 -10.13 8.15
N LYS A 80 12.68 -10.37 8.09
CA LYS A 80 11.75 -9.42 7.51
C LYS A 80 11.77 -8.11 8.29
N GLN A 81 11.72 -7.00 7.58
CA GLN A 81 11.68 -5.66 8.15
C GLN A 81 10.28 -5.09 8.10
N GLU A 82 9.81 -4.48 9.18
CA GLU A 82 8.56 -3.74 9.20
C GLU A 82 8.69 -2.46 8.36
N VAL A 83 7.73 -2.24 7.47
CA VAL A 83 7.66 -1.06 6.59
C VAL A 83 6.71 -0.03 7.16
N ALA A 84 5.51 -0.48 7.54
CA ALA A 84 4.43 0.36 8.07
C ALA A 84 3.35 -0.49 8.74
N LYS A 85 2.49 0.18 9.53
CA LYS A 85 1.27 -0.38 10.11
C LYS A 85 0.05 0.39 9.61
N THR A 86 -1.09 -0.30 9.52
CA THR A 86 -2.36 0.33 9.13
C THR A 86 -3.46 0.01 10.15
N GLU A 87 -4.22 1.02 10.56
CA GLU A 87 -5.38 0.84 11.45
C GLU A 87 -6.56 0.18 10.74
N LYS A 88 -6.64 0.34 9.40
CA LYS A 88 -7.61 -0.31 8.53
C LYS A 88 -6.90 -1.27 7.58
N ARG A 89 -7.63 -1.95 6.70
CA ARG A 89 -7.00 -2.88 5.77
C ARG A 89 -6.03 -2.18 4.85
N PHE A 90 -4.82 -2.70 4.80
CA PHE A 90 -3.82 -2.30 3.82
C PHE A 90 -4.38 -2.45 2.41
N ARG A 91 -4.24 -1.42 1.59
CA ARG A 91 -4.66 -1.42 0.20
C ARG A 91 -3.47 -1.37 -0.76
N ASN A 92 -2.59 -0.39 -0.57
CA ASN A 92 -1.43 -0.21 -1.46
C ASN A 92 -0.37 0.71 -0.83
N ILE A 93 0.84 0.65 -1.38
CA ILE A 93 1.88 1.67 -1.20
C ILE A 93 2.27 2.19 -2.58
N LEU A 94 2.32 3.51 -2.70
CA LEU A 94 2.90 4.18 -3.85
C LEU A 94 4.27 4.72 -3.44
N TRP A 95 5.30 4.09 -3.94
CA TRP A 95 6.69 4.34 -3.59
C TRP A 95 7.24 5.59 -4.28
N ASN A 96 8.17 6.28 -3.63
CA ASN A 96 9.03 7.29 -4.24
C ASN A 96 10.50 6.96 -3.95
N ASP A 97 10.89 6.94 -2.66
CA ASP A 97 12.20 6.56 -2.17
C ASP A 97 12.15 6.16 -0.68
N ASP A 98 13.29 6.00 -0.03
CA ASP A 98 13.37 5.64 1.39
C ASP A 98 12.95 6.77 2.35
N ALA A 99 12.82 7.99 1.87
CA ALA A 99 12.39 9.13 2.68
C ALA A 99 10.89 9.42 2.54
N PHE A 100 10.26 8.97 1.43
CA PHE A 100 8.86 9.30 1.13
C PHE A 100 8.14 8.18 0.38
N ALA A 101 6.93 7.88 0.83
CA ALA A 101 5.95 7.06 0.11
C ALA A 101 4.54 7.45 0.54
N LEU A 102 3.53 7.00 -0.21
CA LEU A 102 2.12 7.12 0.16
C LEU A 102 1.60 5.75 0.58
N LEU A 103 1.08 5.66 1.80
CA LEU A 103 0.41 4.48 2.35
C LEU A 103 -1.09 4.65 2.19
N ILE A 104 -1.76 3.65 1.62
CA ILE A 104 -3.21 3.67 1.40
C ILE A 104 -3.82 2.51 2.17
N GLU A 105 -4.79 2.82 3.00
CA GLU A 105 -5.64 1.85 3.66
C GLU A 105 -7.11 2.07 3.32
N THR A 106 -7.91 1.04 3.50
CA THR A 106 -9.34 1.06 3.16
C THR A 106 -10.17 0.42 4.26
N SER A 107 -11.38 0.91 4.44
CA SER A 107 -12.41 0.23 5.23
C SER A 107 -13.69 0.13 4.42
N ARG A 108 -14.16 -1.09 4.21
CA ARG A 108 -15.45 -1.37 3.59
C ARG A 108 -16.61 -1.05 4.53
N GLU A 109 -16.39 -1.19 5.84
CA GLU A 109 -17.39 -0.86 6.86
C GLU A 109 -17.75 0.62 6.81
N THR A 110 -16.75 1.51 6.75
CA THR A 110 -16.96 2.96 6.71
C THR A 110 -17.01 3.53 5.29
N ARG A 111 -16.73 2.71 4.27
CA ARG A 111 -16.65 3.09 2.85
C ARG A 111 -15.68 4.23 2.61
N LYS A 112 -14.49 4.16 3.24
CA LYS A 112 -13.45 5.19 3.16
C LYS A 112 -12.10 4.62 2.76
N ASN A 113 -11.36 5.44 2.02
CA ASN A 113 -9.93 5.28 1.80
C ASN A 113 -9.21 6.40 2.55
N ARG A 114 -8.15 6.03 3.28
CA ARG A 114 -7.24 6.99 3.91
C ARG A 114 -5.87 6.87 3.23
N THR A 115 -5.32 8.00 2.85
CA THR A 115 -3.98 8.10 2.26
C THR A 115 -3.09 8.89 3.20
N PHE A 116 -1.93 8.34 3.50
CA PHE A 116 -0.95 8.95 4.39
C PHE A 116 0.36 9.16 3.65
N THR A 117 1.07 10.23 3.99
CA THR A 117 2.50 10.34 3.71
C THR A 117 3.26 9.65 4.82
N PHE A 118 4.32 8.94 4.49
CA PHE A 118 5.16 8.27 5.48
C PHE A 118 6.58 8.03 4.96
N LYS A 119 7.48 7.82 5.90
CA LYS A 119 8.85 7.39 5.64
C LYS A 119 8.93 5.87 5.85
N PRO A 120 9.21 5.09 4.81
CA PRO A 120 9.31 3.63 4.93
C PRO A 120 10.31 3.19 5.98
N CYS A 121 9.97 2.15 6.74
CA CYS A 121 10.82 1.54 7.77
C CYS A 121 11.25 2.50 8.89
N SER A 122 10.52 3.59 9.09
CA SER A 122 10.75 4.57 10.16
C SER A 122 9.79 4.33 11.34
N SER A 123 10.21 4.73 12.53
CA SER A 123 9.33 4.81 13.71
C SER A 123 8.45 6.06 13.73
N GLU A 124 8.62 6.97 12.78
CA GLU A 124 7.77 8.16 12.63
C GLU A 124 6.35 7.76 12.23
N SER A 125 5.35 8.38 12.87
CA SER A 125 3.95 8.10 12.55
C SER A 125 3.59 8.63 11.17
N PRO A 126 2.87 7.85 10.33
CA PRO A 126 2.33 8.35 9.08
C PRO A 126 1.42 9.56 9.27
N VAL A 127 1.49 10.54 8.37
CA VAL A 127 0.68 11.76 8.40
C VAL A 127 -0.49 11.64 7.44
N LEU A 128 -1.71 11.78 7.94
CA LEU A 128 -2.92 11.71 7.12
C LEU A 128 -2.95 12.85 6.09
N LEU A 129 -3.01 12.48 4.81
CA LEU A 129 -3.13 13.41 3.69
C LEU A 129 -4.58 13.50 3.21
N PHE A 130 -5.23 12.38 2.96
CA PHE A 130 -6.61 12.30 2.49
C PHE A 130 -7.44 11.27 3.27
N ASN A 131 -8.72 11.60 3.50
CA ASN A 131 -9.72 10.69 4.05
C ASN A 131 -11.01 10.86 3.23
N VAL A 132 -11.14 10.06 2.18
CA VAL A 132 -12.20 10.22 1.18
C VAL A 132 -13.17 9.04 1.19
N SER A 133 -14.45 9.33 0.95
CA SER A 133 -15.43 8.27 0.74
C SER A 133 -15.19 7.60 -0.62
N THR A 134 -15.34 6.28 -0.66
CA THR A 134 -15.30 5.51 -1.93
C THR A 134 -16.46 5.83 -2.86
N ASP A 135 -17.51 6.46 -2.34
CA ASP A 135 -18.73 6.80 -3.08
C ASP A 135 -18.77 8.28 -3.50
N ASP A 136 -17.86 9.10 -2.99
CA ASP A 136 -17.81 10.52 -3.28
C ASP A 136 -16.84 10.82 -4.42
N ASN A 137 -17.37 10.86 -5.62
CA ASN A 137 -16.58 11.22 -6.81
C ASN A 137 -16.32 12.73 -6.93
N TYR A 138 -17.17 13.58 -6.30
CA TYR A 138 -17.03 15.03 -6.41
C TYR A 138 -15.86 15.59 -5.60
N ASN A 139 -15.59 15.01 -4.44
CA ASN A 139 -14.47 15.42 -3.56
C ASN A 139 -13.24 14.50 -3.70
N ASN A 140 -13.19 13.68 -4.73
CA ASN A 140 -12.05 12.80 -4.97
C ASN A 140 -10.85 13.64 -5.46
N PRO A 141 -9.73 13.67 -4.73
CA PRO A 141 -8.55 14.46 -5.13
C PRO A 141 -7.84 13.90 -6.37
N GLY A 142 -8.26 12.74 -6.85
CA GLY A 142 -7.63 12.05 -7.97
C GLY A 142 -6.49 11.12 -7.56
N ASN A 143 -5.61 10.84 -8.51
CA ASN A 143 -4.47 9.97 -8.34
C ASN A 143 -3.17 10.77 -8.34
N PRO A 144 -2.19 10.40 -7.50
CA PRO A 144 -0.87 11.00 -7.57
C PRO A 144 -0.24 10.84 -8.95
N LEU A 145 0.36 11.90 -9.45
CA LEU A 145 1.16 11.82 -10.66
C LEU A 145 2.35 10.88 -10.42
N THR A 146 2.64 10.04 -11.40
CA THR A 146 3.77 9.12 -11.34
C THR A 146 4.75 9.36 -12.48
N ILE A 147 6.03 9.11 -12.24
CA ILE A 147 7.10 9.16 -13.22
C ILE A 147 7.86 7.85 -13.26
N LYS A 148 8.56 7.59 -14.34
CA LYS A 148 9.49 6.45 -14.40
C LYS A 148 10.82 6.82 -13.76
N ASN A 149 11.29 5.96 -12.88
CA ASN A 149 12.64 6.05 -12.30
C ASN A 149 13.70 5.43 -13.24
N ALA A 150 14.95 5.38 -12.77
CA ALA A 150 16.06 4.81 -13.51
C ALA A 150 15.91 3.30 -13.86
N TYR A 151 15.04 2.58 -13.14
CA TYR A 151 14.73 1.17 -13.40
C TYR A 151 13.51 0.98 -14.31
N GLY A 152 12.95 2.07 -14.86
CA GLY A 152 11.75 2.03 -15.69
C GLY A 152 10.46 1.72 -14.92
N LYS A 153 10.49 1.78 -13.58
CA LYS A 153 9.34 1.55 -12.69
C LYS A 153 8.66 2.88 -12.36
N TYR A 154 7.34 2.85 -12.22
CA TYR A 154 6.59 4.03 -11.82
C TYR A 154 6.72 4.28 -10.32
N ILE A 155 7.09 5.51 -9.98
CA ILE A 155 7.15 6.04 -8.62
C ILE A 155 6.30 7.31 -8.54
N VAL A 156 5.85 7.68 -7.35
CA VAL A 156 5.12 8.94 -7.13
C VAL A 156 6.02 10.12 -7.47
N TYR A 157 5.50 11.08 -8.24
CA TYR A 157 6.21 12.33 -8.45
C TYR A 157 6.08 13.24 -7.22
N THR A 158 7.20 13.75 -6.74
CA THR A 158 7.28 14.80 -5.73
C THR A 158 8.51 15.65 -5.99
N ASN A 159 8.58 16.84 -5.41
CA ASN A 159 9.80 17.65 -5.46
C ASN A 159 10.88 17.06 -4.54
N LYS A 160 12.12 17.59 -4.63
CA LYS A 160 13.27 17.09 -3.84
C LYS A 160 13.09 17.22 -2.32
N ALA A 161 12.22 18.12 -1.87
CA ALA A 161 11.95 18.34 -0.44
C ALA A 161 10.80 17.47 0.08
N HIS A 162 10.14 16.67 -0.78
CA HIS A 162 8.96 15.85 -0.50
C HIS A 162 7.78 16.61 0.13
N ASN A 163 7.68 17.91 -0.15
CA ASN A 163 6.63 18.78 0.37
C ASN A 163 5.66 19.27 -0.72
N GLU A 164 5.70 18.66 -1.90
CA GLU A 164 4.81 18.95 -3.01
C GLU A 164 4.40 17.66 -3.71
N LEU A 165 3.11 17.47 -3.86
CA LEU A 165 2.49 16.33 -4.55
C LEU A 165 1.58 16.86 -5.66
N LEU A 166 1.69 16.30 -6.86
CA LEU A 166 0.78 16.60 -7.96
C LEU A 166 -0.28 15.49 -8.07
N MET A 167 -1.55 15.92 -8.15
CA MET A 167 -2.71 15.01 -8.26
C MET A 167 -3.45 15.27 -9.56
N LEU A 168 -3.77 14.21 -10.28
CA LEU A 168 -4.60 14.25 -11.48
C LEU A 168 -6.00 13.74 -11.14
N ALA A 169 -6.97 14.63 -11.10
CA ALA A 169 -8.36 14.32 -10.78
C ALA A 169 -9.24 14.27 -12.03
N GLN A 170 -10.28 13.43 -11.99
CA GLN A 170 -11.28 13.34 -13.03
C GLN A 170 -12.21 14.57 -13.05
N GLY A 171 -12.36 15.24 -11.90
CA GLY A 171 -13.16 16.46 -11.78
C GLY A 171 -14.64 16.23 -12.03
N ALA A 172 -15.22 15.19 -11.41
CA ALA A 172 -16.63 14.89 -11.54
C ALA A 172 -17.50 16.09 -11.13
N SER A 173 -18.50 16.44 -11.94
CA SER A 173 -19.45 17.50 -11.65
C SER A 173 -20.83 17.19 -12.21
N PRO A 174 -21.91 17.90 -11.77
CA PRO A 174 -23.24 17.75 -12.34
C PRO A 174 -23.33 18.06 -13.84
N LYS A 175 -22.30 18.75 -14.40
CA LYS A 175 -22.20 19.09 -15.82
C LYS A 175 -21.30 18.14 -16.61
N GLY A 176 -20.82 17.08 -15.99
CA GLY A 176 -19.85 16.14 -16.54
C GLY A 176 -18.46 16.29 -15.92
N ASP A 177 -17.53 15.50 -16.41
CA ASP A 177 -16.15 15.48 -15.91
C ASP A 177 -15.34 16.66 -16.44
N MET A 178 -14.62 17.32 -15.54
CA MET A 178 -13.69 18.42 -15.85
C MET A 178 -12.33 18.08 -15.24
N PRO A 179 -11.49 17.25 -15.92
CA PRO A 179 -10.19 16.84 -15.39
C PRO A 179 -9.30 18.03 -15.05
N TYR A 180 -8.62 17.94 -13.93
CA TYR A 180 -7.70 18.99 -13.48
C TYR A 180 -6.48 18.40 -12.79
N LEU A 181 -5.40 19.20 -12.81
CA LEU A 181 -4.18 18.96 -12.05
C LEU A 181 -4.20 19.88 -10.83
N SER A 182 -3.97 19.33 -9.66
CA SER A 182 -3.84 20.06 -8.42
C SER A 182 -2.49 19.80 -7.75
N ARG A 183 -2.08 20.75 -6.91
CA ARG A 183 -0.85 20.67 -6.13
C ARG A 183 -1.21 20.69 -4.64
N TYR A 184 -0.64 19.77 -3.91
CA TYR A 184 -0.76 19.61 -2.46
C TYR A 184 0.59 19.70 -1.80
#